data_a8b665dee8cc4e4b389b3b5da5d63314
#
_entry.id   a8b665dee8cc4e4b389b3b5da5d63314
#
_cell.length_a   1.000
_cell.length_b   1.000
_cell.length_c   1.000
_cell.angle_alpha   90.00
_cell.angle_beta   90.00
_cell.angle_gamma   90.00
#
_symmetry.space_group_name_H-M   'P 1'
#
loop_
_entity.id
_entity.type
_entity.pdbx_description
1 polymer ?
#
loop_
_entity_poly.entity_id
_entity_poly.type
_entity_poly.pdbx_seq_one_letter_code
_entity_poly.pdbx_strand_id
1 'polypeptide(L)'
;MNRLLLLLLMISCAFSVPLQSQQDNRSSLFGGFKADNQAQVSIAKPVSLPADHAPHPGYQIEWWYLTLLLENDAGEPFNYQFTLFKFARPELASNWGEGVVWMGHSSLHTQAQHYFDEKFAQQGTGIASFSTTPVAFYIDNWQWQSKQQAALFPAELNTTSGPAAL
;
A
#
# COMPACT_ATOMS: atom_id res chain seq x y z
N MET A 1 19.12 27.14 65.65
CA MET A 1 19.69 26.91 64.34
C MET A 1 19.70 25.39 64.10
N ASN A 2 19.29 24.89 63.03
CA ASN A 2 19.29 23.49 62.54
C ASN A 2 18.03 22.63 62.75
N ARG A 3 16.85 23.19 62.56
CA ARG A 3 15.65 22.35 62.37
C ARG A 3 14.86 22.67 61.08
N LEU A 4 15.37 23.55 60.23
CA LEU A 4 14.69 23.99 59.01
C LEU A 4 15.27 23.37 57.69
N LEU A 5 16.33 22.57 57.81
CA LEU A 5 17.04 22.00 56.64
C LEU A 5 16.65 20.54 56.32
N LEU A 6 15.81 19.91 57.15
CA LEU A 6 15.42 18.50 56.98
C LEU A 6 14.04 18.29 56.35
N LEU A 7 13.30 19.38 56.06
CA LEU A 7 11.95 19.31 55.48
C LEU A 7 11.91 19.57 53.98
N LEU A 8 13.03 19.91 53.35
CA LEU A 8 13.13 20.20 51.90
C LEU A 8 13.63 19.01 51.06
N LEU A 9 13.96 17.87 51.68
CA LEU A 9 14.51 16.69 51.00
C LEU A 9 13.51 15.53 50.81
N MET A 10 12.25 15.72 51.19
CA MET A 10 11.23 14.65 51.13
C MET A 10 10.10 14.92 50.11
N ILE A 11 10.20 15.93 49.28
CA ILE A 11 9.14 16.26 48.28
C ILE A 11 9.57 15.94 46.83
N SER A 12 10.76 15.40 46.61
CA SER A 12 11.22 15.12 45.21
C SER A 12 11.03 13.68 44.72
N CYS A 13 10.27 12.82 45.41
CA CYS A 13 10.09 11.41 45.04
C CYS A 13 8.67 10.98 44.65
N ALA A 14 7.78 11.87 44.28
CA ALA A 14 6.39 11.49 44.05
C ALA A 14 5.76 11.95 42.70
N PHE A 15 6.55 12.18 41.67
CA PHE A 15 5.99 12.29 40.31
C PHE A 15 6.86 11.54 39.28
N SER A 16 7.01 10.24 39.50
CA SER A 16 7.26 9.33 38.39
C SER A 16 5.92 9.12 37.69
N VAL A 17 5.53 10.06 36.83
CA VAL A 17 4.49 9.79 35.85
C VAL A 17 5.07 8.73 34.92
N PRO A 18 4.49 7.51 34.84
CA PRO A 18 4.92 6.58 33.83
C PRO A 18 4.73 7.31 32.49
N LEU A 19 5.81 7.47 31.75
CA LEU A 19 5.72 7.79 30.30
C LEU A 19 4.97 6.61 29.67
N GLN A 20 3.66 6.71 29.69
CA GLN A 20 2.83 5.86 28.88
C GLN A 20 3.18 6.26 27.46
N SER A 21 3.99 5.43 26.78
CA SER A 21 4.25 5.57 25.37
C SER A 21 2.87 5.72 24.71
N GLN A 22 2.54 6.92 24.24
CA GLN A 22 1.49 7.08 23.27
C GLN A 22 1.93 6.23 22.09
N GLN A 23 1.39 5.03 22.05
CA GLN A 23 1.49 4.16 20.90
C GLN A 23 0.84 4.94 19.77
N ASP A 24 1.71 5.50 18.92
CA ASP A 24 1.30 6.34 17.81
C ASP A 24 0.25 5.61 17.01
N ASN A 25 -0.96 6.15 16.99
CA ASN A 25 -2.10 5.63 16.24
C ASN A 25 -1.88 5.70 14.71
N ARG A 26 -0.68 6.12 14.27
CA ARG A 26 -0.24 6.13 12.88
C ARG A 26 0.03 4.74 12.32
N SER A 27 0.29 3.75 13.18
CA SER A 27 0.42 2.35 12.78
C SER A 27 -0.92 1.71 12.38
N SER A 28 -2.06 2.35 12.66
CA SER A 28 -3.38 1.77 12.39
C SER A 28 -3.78 1.78 10.91
N LEU A 29 -3.21 2.68 10.08
CA LEU A 29 -3.45 2.65 8.63
C LEU A 29 -2.74 1.47 7.95
N PHE A 30 -1.57 1.09 8.45
CA PHE A 30 -0.75 0.03 7.84
C PHE A 30 -0.34 -1.09 8.81
N GLY A 31 -0.61 -1.01 10.13
CA GLY A 31 0.01 -1.89 11.11
C GLY A 31 -0.86 -2.38 12.29
N GLY A 32 -2.12 -2.10 12.33
CA GLY A 32 -3.02 -2.55 13.40
C GLY A 32 -3.78 -3.84 13.12
N PHE A 33 -3.21 -4.75 12.35
CA PHE A 33 -3.91 -5.92 11.84
C PHE A 33 -3.93 -7.05 12.86
N LYS A 34 -5.12 -7.45 13.32
CA LYS A 34 -5.30 -8.68 14.09
C LYS A 34 -5.22 -9.88 13.14
N ALA A 35 -4.18 -10.68 13.31
CA ALA A 35 -3.84 -11.81 12.44
C ALA A 35 -4.76 -13.03 12.56
N ASP A 36 -5.75 -13.00 13.43
CA ASP A 36 -6.42 -14.20 13.94
C ASP A 36 -7.25 -15.00 12.91
N ASN A 37 -7.55 -14.44 11.74
CA ASN A 37 -8.33 -15.11 10.70
C ASN A 37 -7.79 -14.92 9.28
N GLN A 38 -6.49 -14.63 9.13
CA GLN A 38 -5.93 -14.35 7.81
C GLN A 38 -5.16 -15.53 7.26
N ALA A 39 -5.19 -15.67 5.92
CA ALA A 39 -4.39 -16.67 5.24
C ALA A 39 -2.90 -16.40 5.48
N GLN A 40 -2.17 -17.46 5.81
CA GLN A 40 -0.72 -17.42 5.97
C GLN A 40 -0.04 -17.88 4.69
N VAL A 41 1.04 -17.21 4.34
CA VAL A 41 1.89 -17.66 3.23
C VAL A 41 2.52 -19.00 3.61
N SER A 42 2.42 -19.97 2.71
CA SER A 42 3.01 -21.31 2.89
C SER A 42 3.98 -21.62 1.77
N ILE A 43 5.19 -22.01 2.12
CA ILE A 43 6.19 -22.49 1.16
C ILE A 43 5.79 -23.83 0.50
N ALA A 44 4.83 -24.53 1.10
CA ALA A 44 4.33 -25.79 0.56
C ALA A 44 3.30 -25.60 -0.58
N LYS A 45 2.79 -24.36 -0.78
CA LYS A 45 1.88 -24.06 -1.88
C LYS A 45 2.70 -23.51 -3.05
N PRO A 46 2.86 -24.25 -4.15
CA PRO A 46 3.56 -23.77 -5.32
C PRO A 46 2.76 -22.66 -6.01
N VAL A 47 3.47 -21.72 -6.64
CA VAL A 47 2.87 -20.69 -7.49
C VAL A 47 2.34 -21.34 -8.75
N SER A 48 1.10 -21.01 -9.12
CA SER A 48 0.41 -21.50 -10.29
C SER A 48 -0.01 -20.33 -11.19
N LEU A 49 0.75 -20.08 -12.24
CA LEU A 49 0.42 -19.05 -13.23
C LEU A 49 -0.47 -19.65 -14.35
N PRO A 50 -1.42 -18.87 -14.88
CA PRO A 50 -1.73 -17.47 -14.61
C PRO A 50 -2.66 -17.22 -13.41
N ALA A 51 -3.16 -18.26 -12.73
CA ALA A 51 -4.17 -18.11 -11.69
C ALA A 51 -3.71 -17.19 -10.53
N ASP A 52 -2.46 -17.30 -10.13
CA ASP A 52 -1.90 -16.50 -9.04
C ASP A 52 -1.50 -15.06 -9.48
N HIS A 53 -1.91 -14.63 -10.69
CA HIS A 53 -1.92 -13.21 -11.03
C HIS A 53 -3.10 -12.46 -10.43
N ALA A 54 -4.17 -13.16 -10.06
CA ALA A 54 -5.36 -12.55 -9.45
C ALA A 54 -5.16 -12.31 -7.94
N PRO A 55 -5.94 -11.39 -7.34
CA PRO A 55 -5.96 -11.23 -5.90
C PRO A 55 -6.44 -12.49 -5.19
N HIS A 56 -5.77 -12.85 -4.10
CA HIS A 56 -6.14 -14.00 -3.29
C HIS A 56 -7.06 -13.60 -2.14
N PRO A 57 -8.15 -14.34 -1.90
CA PRO A 57 -8.97 -14.16 -0.72
C PRO A 57 -8.19 -14.47 0.56
N GLY A 58 -8.39 -13.67 1.58
CA GLY A 58 -7.87 -13.92 2.92
C GLY A 58 -6.46 -13.41 3.21
N TYR A 59 -5.66 -13.05 2.23
CA TYR A 59 -4.42 -12.35 2.50
C TYR A 59 -4.68 -10.89 2.85
N GLN A 60 -3.99 -10.43 3.88
CA GLN A 60 -4.14 -9.09 4.41
C GLN A 60 -3.57 -8.02 3.48
N ILE A 61 -2.40 -8.30 2.92
CA ILE A 61 -1.71 -7.43 1.98
C ILE A 61 -1.25 -8.28 0.81
N GLU A 62 -1.47 -7.77 -0.38
CA GLU A 62 -0.91 -8.28 -1.63
C GLU A 62 -0.46 -7.09 -2.45
N TRP A 63 0.53 -7.30 -3.32
CA TRP A 63 0.98 -6.26 -4.23
C TRP A 63 1.44 -6.83 -5.56
N TRP A 64 1.28 -6.01 -6.60
CA TRP A 64 1.80 -6.22 -7.94
C TRP A 64 2.82 -5.11 -8.19
N TYR A 65 3.98 -5.49 -8.70
CA TYR A 65 5.10 -4.59 -8.84
C TYR A 65 5.69 -4.69 -10.25
N LEU A 66 5.87 -3.53 -10.90
CA LEU A 66 6.48 -3.41 -12.21
C LEU A 66 7.63 -2.43 -12.13
N THR A 67 8.80 -2.85 -12.63
CA THR A 67 9.96 -1.97 -12.85
C THR A 67 10.37 -2.04 -14.29
N LEU A 68 10.52 -0.90 -14.92
CA LEU A 68 10.97 -0.75 -16.30
C LEU A 68 12.25 0.08 -16.33
N LEU A 69 13.25 -0.41 -17.05
CA LEU A 69 14.46 0.30 -17.44
C LEU A 69 14.29 0.66 -18.90
N LEU A 70 14.21 1.93 -19.20
CA LEU A 70 13.79 2.44 -20.50
C LEU A 70 14.82 3.46 -21.02
N GLU A 71 14.77 3.72 -22.32
CA GLU A 71 15.52 4.78 -22.99
C GLU A 71 14.54 5.56 -23.87
N ASN A 72 14.75 6.88 -23.94
CA ASN A 72 14.01 7.69 -24.92
C ASN A 72 14.67 7.63 -26.30
N ASP A 73 14.07 8.27 -27.30
CA ASP A 73 14.57 8.29 -28.67
C ASP A 73 15.97 8.93 -28.83
N ALA A 74 16.43 9.69 -27.83
CA ALA A 74 17.78 10.26 -27.77
C ALA A 74 18.79 9.32 -27.10
N GLY A 75 18.38 8.13 -26.63
CA GLY A 75 19.22 7.18 -25.89
C GLY A 75 19.45 7.57 -24.42
N GLU A 76 18.64 8.48 -23.87
CA GLU A 76 18.73 8.86 -22.48
C GLU A 76 17.98 7.85 -21.61
N PRO A 77 18.61 7.27 -20.58
CA PRO A 77 17.97 6.29 -19.72
C PRO A 77 16.99 6.95 -18.75
N PHE A 78 15.90 6.25 -18.50
CA PHE A 78 14.96 6.57 -17.43
C PHE A 78 14.35 5.28 -16.84
N ASN A 79 13.91 5.36 -15.60
CA ASN A 79 13.32 4.23 -14.89
C ASN A 79 11.89 4.56 -14.52
N TYR A 80 11.02 3.59 -14.71
CA TYR A 80 9.64 3.68 -14.29
C TYR A 80 9.30 2.55 -13.31
N GLN A 81 8.59 2.87 -12.25
CA GLN A 81 8.08 1.91 -11.28
C GLN A 81 6.60 2.14 -11.04
N PHE A 82 5.87 1.05 -11.04
CA PHE A 82 4.47 1.02 -10.66
C PHE A 82 4.26 -0.05 -9.60
N THR A 83 3.55 0.27 -8.53
CA THR A 83 3.14 -0.69 -7.52
C THR A 83 1.67 -0.53 -7.22
N LEU A 84 0.94 -1.63 -7.26
CA LEU A 84 -0.43 -1.71 -6.83
C LEU A 84 -0.48 -2.54 -5.56
N PHE A 85 -1.04 -1.99 -4.49
CA PHE A 85 -1.28 -2.68 -3.23
C PHE A 85 -2.75 -2.94 -3.02
N LYS A 86 -3.06 -4.10 -2.50
CA LYS A 86 -4.37 -4.47 -1.97
C LYS A 86 -4.25 -4.66 -0.46
N PHE A 87 -5.12 -4.01 0.29
CA PHE A 87 -5.26 -4.17 1.74
C PHE A 87 -6.64 -4.73 2.05
N ALA A 88 -6.70 -5.89 2.69
CA ALA A 88 -7.94 -6.40 3.24
C ALA A 88 -8.27 -5.63 4.53
N ARG A 89 -9.38 -4.92 4.53
CA ARG A 89 -9.89 -4.07 5.62
C ARG A 89 -11.37 -4.38 5.86
N PRO A 90 -11.70 -5.59 6.35
CA PRO A 90 -13.09 -6.03 6.50
C PRO A 90 -13.92 -5.10 7.40
N GLU A 91 -13.28 -4.37 8.32
CA GLU A 91 -13.91 -3.38 9.18
C GLU A 91 -14.43 -2.14 8.43
N LEU A 92 -13.99 -1.92 7.20
CA LEU A 92 -14.45 -0.82 6.34
C LEU A 92 -15.60 -1.23 5.43
N ALA A 93 -16.00 -2.51 5.43
CA ALA A 93 -17.12 -2.97 4.61
C ALA A 93 -18.42 -2.29 5.05
N SER A 94 -19.17 -1.80 4.07
CA SER A 94 -20.43 -1.06 4.29
C SER A 94 -21.35 -1.22 3.06
N ASN A 95 -22.51 -0.58 3.09
CA ASN A 95 -23.38 -0.52 1.91
C ASN A 95 -22.78 0.31 0.74
N TRP A 96 -21.70 1.07 0.99
CA TRP A 96 -21.09 1.99 0.04
C TRP A 96 -19.74 1.51 -0.49
N GLY A 97 -19.12 0.52 0.15
CA GLY A 97 -17.81 0.02 -0.24
C GLY A 97 -17.50 -1.33 0.37
N GLU A 98 -16.64 -2.05 -0.31
CA GLU A 98 -16.15 -3.36 0.12
C GLU A 98 -15.01 -3.21 1.14
N GLY A 99 -14.75 -4.27 1.91
CA GLY A 99 -13.64 -4.34 2.87
C GLY A 99 -12.27 -4.51 2.20
N VAL A 100 -12.01 -3.77 1.14
CA VAL A 100 -10.73 -3.76 0.41
C VAL A 100 -10.36 -2.32 0.08
N VAL A 101 -9.12 -1.95 0.37
CA VAL A 101 -8.53 -0.68 -0.03
C VAL A 101 -7.41 -0.95 -1.02
N TRP A 102 -7.40 -0.20 -2.11
CA TRP A 102 -6.37 -0.19 -3.11
C TRP A 102 -5.49 1.05 -2.95
N MET A 103 -4.18 0.87 -3.16
CA MET A 103 -3.21 1.95 -3.22
C MET A 103 -2.34 1.74 -4.44
N GLY A 104 -2.22 2.77 -5.27
CA GLY A 104 -1.33 2.79 -6.44
C GLY A 104 -0.19 3.75 -6.21
N HIS A 105 1.04 3.34 -6.52
CA HIS A 105 2.21 4.19 -6.59
C HIS A 105 2.73 4.20 -8.01
N SER A 106 3.03 5.38 -8.54
CA SER A 106 3.66 5.58 -9.84
C SER A 106 4.87 6.48 -9.67
N SER A 107 6.01 6.07 -10.20
CA SER A 107 7.28 6.76 -10.01
C SER A 107 8.10 6.74 -11.30
N LEU A 108 8.51 7.91 -11.76
CA LEU A 108 9.37 8.11 -12.92
C LEU A 108 10.67 8.78 -12.48
N HIS A 109 11.79 8.14 -12.77
CA HIS A 109 13.13 8.66 -12.54
C HIS A 109 13.82 8.94 -13.88
N THR A 110 14.24 10.16 -14.08
CA THR A 110 15.15 10.58 -15.14
C THR A 110 16.51 10.92 -14.53
N GLN A 111 17.51 11.25 -15.36
CA GLN A 111 18.80 11.72 -14.88
C GLN A 111 18.69 13.04 -14.07
N ALA A 112 17.69 13.86 -14.35
CA ALA A 112 17.53 15.19 -13.78
C ALA A 112 16.48 15.25 -12.67
N GLN A 113 15.46 14.39 -12.70
CA GLN A 113 14.26 14.56 -11.88
C GLN A 113 13.67 13.22 -11.46
N HIS A 114 12.98 13.27 -10.32
CA HIS A 114 12.12 12.20 -9.82
C HIS A 114 10.69 12.73 -9.70
N TYR A 115 9.76 12.04 -10.34
CA TYR A 115 8.34 12.29 -10.22
C TYR A 115 7.69 11.12 -9.50
N PHE A 116 6.78 11.42 -8.59
CA PHE A 116 6.02 10.44 -7.82
C PHE A 116 4.58 10.88 -7.71
N ASP A 117 3.68 9.92 -7.82
CA ASP A 117 2.27 10.13 -7.57
C ASP A 117 1.67 8.90 -6.87
N GLU A 118 0.62 9.11 -6.06
CA GLU A 118 -0.05 8.05 -5.34
C GLU A 118 -1.57 8.21 -5.38
N LYS A 119 -2.28 7.09 -5.33
CA LYS A 119 -3.72 7.06 -5.29
C LYS A 119 -4.21 6.05 -4.28
N PHE A 120 -5.33 6.38 -3.63
CA PHE A 120 -6.03 5.52 -2.69
C PHE A 120 -7.51 5.47 -3.02
N ALA A 121 -8.10 4.28 -2.97
CA ALA A 121 -9.54 4.13 -3.09
C ALA A 121 -10.03 2.84 -2.44
N GLN A 122 -11.23 2.88 -1.90
CA GLN A 122 -11.94 1.70 -1.42
C GLN A 122 -12.66 1.03 -2.60
N GLN A 123 -12.57 -0.29 -2.68
CA GLN A 123 -13.30 -1.08 -3.67
C GLN A 123 -14.81 -0.98 -3.44
N GLY A 124 -15.58 -1.03 -4.51
CA GLY A 124 -17.05 -0.93 -4.46
C GLY A 124 -17.58 0.50 -4.46
N THR A 125 -16.74 1.52 -4.29
CA THR A 125 -17.13 2.93 -4.32
C THR A 125 -17.26 3.50 -5.74
N GLY A 126 -16.88 2.73 -6.76
CA GLY A 126 -16.81 3.18 -8.16
C GLY A 126 -15.51 3.90 -8.53
N ILE A 127 -14.58 4.09 -7.58
CA ILE A 127 -13.29 4.76 -7.81
C ILE A 127 -12.16 3.75 -8.05
N ALA A 128 -12.27 2.53 -7.52
CA ALA A 128 -11.33 1.46 -7.78
C ALA A 128 -12.04 0.12 -7.99
N SER A 129 -11.51 -0.69 -8.88
CA SER A 129 -11.98 -2.04 -9.14
C SER A 129 -10.86 -2.92 -9.67
N PHE A 130 -10.96 -4.21 -9.37
CA PHE A 130 -10.13 -5.25 -9.94
C PHE A 130 -11.01 -6.34 -10.55
N SER A 131 -10.74 -6.75 -11.79
CA SER A 131 -11.38 -7.88 -12.45
C SER A 131 -10.34 -8.94 -12.80
N THR A 132 -10.78 -10.20 -12.86
CA THR A 132 -9.90 -11.35 -13.15
C THR A 132 -10.04 -11.86 -14.59
N THR A 133 -11.08 -11.45 -15.31
CA THR A 133 -11.38 -11.93 -16.67
C THR A 133 -12.02 -10.83 -17.51
N PRO A 134 -11.24 -10.11 -18.33
CA PRO A 134 -9.79 -10.06 -18.34
C PRO A 134 -9.22 -9.50 -17.05
N VAL A 135 -7.93 -9.77 -16.78
CA VAL A 135 -7.25 -9.12 -15.66
C VAL A 135 -7.16 -7.63 -15.96
N ALA A 136 -7.88 -6.86 -15.18
CA ALA A 136 -7.91 -5.41 -15.31
C ALA A 136 -8.05 -4.78 -13.92
N PHE A 137 -7.45 -3.62 -13.79
CA PHE A 137 -7.49 -2.80 -12.60
C PHE A 137 -7.64 -1.34 -12.98
N TYR A 138 -8.42 -0.61 -12.22
CA TYR A 138 -8.40 0.86 -12.26
C TYR A 138 -8.45 1.45 -10.87
N ILE A 139 -7.85 2.61 -10.70
CA ILE A 139 -7.94 3.48 -9.54
C ILE A 139 -7.96 4.92 -10.02
N ASP A 140 -9.12 5.59 -9.85
CA ASP A 140 -9.37 6.91 -10.40
C ASP A 140 -9.11 6.91 -11.93
N ASN A 141 -8.15 7.66 -12.43
CA ASN A 141 -7.78 7.72 -13.85
C ASN A 141 -6.59 6.82 -14.22
N TRP A 142 -6.06 6.02 -13.30
CA TRP A 142 -5.04 5.02 -13.62
C TRP A 142 -5.68 3.70 -13.99
N GLN A 143 -5.12 3.03 -14.98
CA GLN A 143 -5.65 1.78 -15.48
C GLN A 143 -4.54 0.82 -15.87
N TRP A 144 -4.67 -0.43 -15.44
CA TRP A 144 -3.97 -1.58 -15.98
C TRP A 144 -4.98 -2.49 -16.67
N GLN A 145 -4.73 -2.86 -17.90
CA GLN A 145 -5.60 -3.77 -18.63
C GLN A 145 -4.82 -4.80 -19.41
N SER A 146 -5.03 -6.08 -19.11
CA SER A 146 -4.51 -7.19 -19.90
C SER A 146 -5.19 -7.25 -21.27
N LYS A 147 -4.41 -7.61 -22.28
CA LYS A 147 -4.90 -7.90 -23.63
C LYS A 147 -5.30 -9.37 -23.81
N GLN A 148 -5.22 -10.17 -22.74
CA GLN A 148 -5.61 -11.57 -22.70
C GLN A 148 -6.64 -11.85 -21.58
N GLN A 149 -7.42 -12.94 -21.73
CA GLN A 149 -8.52 -13.21 -20.81
C GLN A 149 -8.09 -13.59 -19.39
N ALA A 150 -7.00 -14.35 -19.25
CA ALA A 150 -6.61 -14.92 -17.96
C ALA A 150 -5.14 -14.70 -17.59
N ALA A 151 -4.40 -13.93 -18.33
CA ALA A 151 -2.99 -13.62 -18.05
C ALA A 151 -2.82 -12.16 -17.69
N LEU A 152 -1.78 -11.84 -16.91
CA LEU A 152 -1.45 -10.46 -16.56
C LEU A 152 -0.85 -9.70 -17.75
N PHE A 153 -0.12 -10.41 -18.61
CA PHE A 153 0.57 -9.87 -19.80
C PHE A 153 0.19 -10.62 -21.09
N PRO A 154 0.28 -9.94 -22.25
CA PRO A 154 0.61 -8.53 -22.45
C PRO A 154 -0.48 -7.62 -21.92
N ALA A 155 -0.10 -6.44 -21.45
CA ALA A 155 -1.01 -5.47 -20.84
C ALA A 155 -0.69 -4.05 -21.28
N GLU A 156 -1.65 -3.18 -21.09
CA GLU A 156 -1.52 -1.73 -21.20
C GLU A 156 -1.64 -1.12 -19.79
N LEU A 157 -0.72 -0.23 -19.47
CA LEU A 157 -0.71 0.51 -18.20
C LEU A 157 -0.75 2.00 -18.53
N ASN A 158 -1.77 2.69 -18.03
CA ASN A 158 -1.92 4.13 -18.12
C ASN A 158 -1.89 4.72 -16.71
N THR A 159 -0.92 5.58 -16.43
CA THR A 159 -0.75 6.26 -15.15
C THR A 159 -0.30 7.70 -15.34
N THR A 160 -0.21 8.42 -14.23
CA THR A 160 0.45 9.73 -14.15
C THR A 160 1.60 9.67 -13.16
N SER A 161 2.67 10.43 -13.43
CA SER A 161 3.74 10.69 -12.47
C SER A 161 4.15 12.16 -12.60
N GLY A 162 3.73 12.98 -11.65
CA GLY A 162 3.91 14.42 -11.74
C GLY A 162 3.18 15.02 -12.95
N PRO A 163 3.82 15.92 -13.73
CA PRO A 163 3.20 16.55 -14.90
C PRO A 163 3.11 15.66 -16.13
N ALA A 164 3.71 14.46 -16.11
CA ALA A 164 3.72 13.54 -17.24
C ALA A 164 2.62 12.47 -17.09
N ALA A 165 1.86 12.25 -18.16
CA ALA A 165 1.06 11.04 -18.33
C ALA A 165 1.93 9.96 -18.99
N LEU A 166 1.84 8.75 -18.52
CA LEU A 166 2.58 7.58 -19.00
C LEU A 166 1.62 6.48 -19.42
#